data_e25ca0edd555cd9ce94fc02bf045ba66
#
_entry.id   e25ca0edd555cd9ce94fc02bf045ba66
#
_cell.length_a   1.000
_cell.length_b   1.000
_cell.length_c   1.000
_cell.angle_alpha   90.00
_cell.angle_beta   90.00
_cell.angle_gamma   90.00
#
_symmetry.space_group_name_H-M   'P 1'
#
loop_
_entity.id
_entity.type
_entity.pdbx_description
1 polymer ?
#
loop_
_entity_poly.entity_id
_entity_poly.type
_entity_poly.pdbx_seq_one_letter_code
_entity_poly.pdbx_strand_id
1 'polypeptide(L)'
;TRFGHRSEVISTLESDLTIAARAPVSVSLIQADQVQSTGIGVLVGQSLDHLDIEMDEYYWNPDFLTIESDTIVRESVYTHLFKSLCPLTGQPDFASILIQYNGRTISQEGLLKYLISYREHGEFAEQVAERIFVDIMNRCGPDRLTVHARFTRRGGIDINPYRSLDPEMVSDVRVWRQ
;
A
#
# COMPACT_ATOMS: atom_id res chain seq x y z
N THR A 1 30.12 15.16 -0.80
CA THR A 1 30.88 14.07 -0.16
C THR A 1 31.31 13.08 -1.22
N ARG A 2 32.57 12.63 -1.18
CA ARG A 2 33.06 11.53 -2.03
C ARG A 2 33.19 10.29 -1.15
N PHE A 3 32.66 9.17 -1.61
CA PHE A 3 32.80 7.87 -0.97
C PHE A 3 33.87 7.05 -1.70
N GLY A 4 34.69 6.30 -0.97
CA GLY A 4 35.73 5.44 -1.53
C GLY A 4 35.16 4.10 -2.02
N HIS A 5 34.18 3.57 -1.31
CA HIS A 5 33.58 2.29 -1.59
C HIS A 5 32.05 2.31 -1.48
N ARG A 6 31.41 1.40 -2.19
CA ARG A 6 29.94 1.20 -2.16
C ARG A 6 29.42 0.87 -0.75
N SER A 7 30.18 0.10 0.01
CA SER A 7 29.85 -0.26 1.40
C SER A 7 29.77 0.95 2.32
N GLU A 8 30.61 1.97 2.10
CA GLU A 8 30.56 3.23 2.88
C GLU A 8 29.25 3.98 2.63
N VAL A 9 28.76 3.99 1.38
CA VAL A 9 27.46 4.61 1.05
C VAL A 9 26.34 3.88 1.78
N ILE A 10 26.32 2.55 1.70
CA ILE A 10 25.29 1.72 2.35
C ILE A 10 25.29 1.97 3.86
N SER A 11 26.45 1.83 4.52
CA SER A 11 26.54 1.98 5.97
C SER A 11 26.18 3.40 6.44
N THR A 12 26.54 4.42 5.68
CA THR A 12 26.15 5.80 5.99
C THR A 12 24.64 5.98 5.89
N LEU A 13 24.03 5.52 4.80
CA LEU A 13 22.58 5.61 4.61
C LEU A 13 21.82 4.81 5.65
N GLU A 14 22.25 3.58 5.97
CA GLU A 14 21.61 2.75 7.00
C GLU A 14 21.66 3.43 8.38
N SER A 15 22.82 4.03 8.73
CA SER A 15 22.98 4.76 9.98
C SER A 15 22.05 5.97 10.05
N ASP A 16 22.10 6.84 9.05
CA ASP A 16 21.34 8.09 9.03
C ASP A 16 19.83 7.84 9.00
N LEU A 17 19.40 6.89 8.16
CA LEU A 17 17.99 6.54 8.04
C LEU A 17 17.45 5.79 9.26
N THR A 18 18.24 4.92 9.90
CA THR A 18 17.86 4.26 11.15
C THR A 18 17.61 5.28 12.27
N ILE A 19 18.47 6.30 12.37
CA ILE A 19 18.29 7.39 13.34
C ILE A 19 17.01 8.19 13.03
N ALA A 20 16.79 8.54 11.78
CA ALA A 20 15.63 9.32 11.36
C ALA A 20 14.33 8.55 11.53
N ALA A 21 14.29 7.28 11.14
CA ALA A 21 13.12 6.40 11.23
C ALA A 21 12.86 5.88 12.66
N ARG A 22 13.85 5.96 13.55
CA ARG A 22 13.83 5.32 14.89
C ARG A 22 13.53 3.83 14.83
N ALA A 23 13.96 3.17 13.75
CA ALA A 23 13.74 1.75 13.47
C ALA A 23 14.88 1.22 12.59
N PRO A 24 15.18 -0.09 12.63
CA PRO A 24 16.20 -0.66 11.75
C PRO A 24 15.88 -0.41 10.28
N VAL A 25 16.86 0.06 9.51
CA VAL A 25 16.76 0.29 8.07
C VAL A 25 17.82 -0.54 7.37
N SER A 26 17.44 -1.22 6.29
CA SER A 26 18.34 -1.93 5.39
C SER A 26 18.39 -1.21 4.05
N VAL A 27 19.60 -1.03 3.50
CA VAL A 27 19.82 -0.32 2.24
C VAL A 27 20.44 -1.25 1.21
N SER A 28 19.80 -1.32 0.03
CA SER A 28 20.33 -2.03 -1.13
C SER A 28 20.60 -1.05 -2.26
N LEU A 29 21.81 -1.11 -2.85
CA LEU A 29 22.16 -0.33 -4.04
C LEU A 29 22.08 -1.25 -5.27
N ILE A 30 21.23 -0.90 -6.23
CA ILE A 30 21.06 -1.63 -7.48
C ILE A 30 21.74 -0.83 -8.60
N GLN A 31 22.63 -1.47 -9.35
CA GLN A 31 23.29 -0.81 -10.48
C GLN A 31 22.35 -0.76 -11.69
N ALA A 32 22.55 0.21 -12.58
CA ALA A 32 21.68 0.44 -13.73
C ALA A 32 21.64 -0.76 -14.71
N ASP A 33 22.71 -1.53 -14.80
CA ASP A 33 22.79 -2.76 -15.59
C ASP A 33 22.07 -3.96 -14.94
N GLN A 34 21.84 -3.90 -13.62
CA GLN A 34 21.10 -4.93 -12.87
C GLN A 34 19.59 -4.69 -12.87
N VAL A 35 19.12 -3.50 -13.25
CA VAL A 35 17.70 -3.13 -13.28
C VAL A 35 16.88 -3.93 -14.28
N GLN A 36 17.51 -4.53 -15.30
CA GLN A 36 16.83 -5.35 -16.31
C GLN A 36 16.12 -6.58 -15.72
N SER A 37 16.46 -7.01 -14.51
CA SER A 37 15.81 -8.11 -13.81
C SER A 37 14.57 -7.69 -13.01
N THR A 38 14.36 -6.39 -12.80
CA THR A 38 13.20 -5.84 -12.07
C THR A 38 12.14 -5.38 -13.07
N GLY A 39 11.48 -6.33 -13.73
CA GLY A 39 10.38 -6.02 -14.64
C GLY A 39 9.18 -5.36 -13.94
N ILE A 40 8.29 -4.76 -14.74
CA ILE A 40 6.98 -4.34 -14.24
C ILE A 40 6.19 -5.60 -13.93
N GLY A 41 5.78 -5.74 -12.68
CA GLY A 41 4.98 -6.86 -12.22
C GLY A 41 3.50 -6.56 -12.21
N VAL A 42 2.73 -7.60 -11.92
CA VAL A 42 1.28 -7.55 -11.77
C VAL A 42 0.93 -7.93 -10.34
N LEU A 43 -0.02 -7.23 -9.74
CA LEU A 43 -0.56 -7.62 -8.44
C LEU A 43 -1.31 -8.95 -8.57
N VAL A 44 -1.05 -9.86 -7.64
CA VAL A 44 -1.69 -11.18 -7.65
C VAL A 44 -2.98 -11.13 -6.87
N GLY A 45 -4.11 -11.42 -7.53
CA GLY A 45 -5.44 -11.40 -6.91
C GLY A 45 -6.51 -10.98 -7.90
N GLN A 46 -7.70 -10.72 -7.38
CA GLN A 46 -8.85 -10.23 -8.14
C GLN A 46 -8.83 -8.69 -8.17
N SER A 47 -8.94 -8.11 -9.36
CA SER A 47 -9.11 -6.65 -9.50
C SER A 47 -10.51 -6.23 -9.09
N LEU A 48 -10.62 -5.17 -8.32
CA LEU A 48 -11.88 -4.51 -7.99
C LEU A 48 -12.27 -3.44 -9.02
N ASP A 49 -11.37 -3.08 -9.94
CA ASP A 49 -11.52 -1.92 -10.85
C ASP A 49 -12.65 -2.09 -11.87
N HIS A 50 -13.16 -3.32 -12.04
CA HIS A 50 -14.25 -3.63 -12.96
C HIS A 50 -15.64 -3.53 -12.32
N LEU A 51 -15.71 -3.32 -11.01
CA LEU A 51 -16.98 -3.20 -10.32
C LEU A 51 -17.66 -1.87 -10.69
N ASP A 52 -18.92 -1.97 -11.08
CA ASP A 52 -19.76 -0.80 -11.37
C ASP A 52 -20.41 -0.34 -10.06
N ILE A 53 -19.82 0.69 -9.44
CA ILE A 53 -20.30 1.26 -8.18
C ILE A 53 -20.77 2.70 -8.36
N GLU A 54 -21.89 3.03 -7.77
CA GLU A 54 -22.31 4.42 -7.58
C GLU A 54 -21.63 5.01 -6.35
N MET A 55 -21.03 6.20 -6.49
CA MET A 55 -20.28 6.86 -5.44
C MET A 55 -20.46 8.37 -5.51
N ASP A 56 -20.95 8.97 -4.43
CA ASP A 56 -21.18 10.41 -4.27
C ASP A 56 -20.43 11.01 -3.07
N GLU A 57 -19.77 10.17 -2.25
CA GLU A 57 -19.00 10.56 -1.07
C GLU A 57 -17.52 10.23 -1.26
N TYR A 58 -16.66 11.26 -1.15
CA TYR A 58 -15.21 11.16 -1.38
C TYR A 58 -14.37 11.54 -0.15
N TYR A 59 -14.99 11.57 1.02
CA TYR A 59 -14.31 11.70 2.31
C TYR A 59 -14.21 10.32 2.98
N TRP A 60 -13.09 10.08 3.63
CA TRP A 60 -12.83 8.83 4.33
C TRP A 60 -14.03 8.39 5.18
N ASN A 61 -14.56 7.22 4.85
CA ASN A 61 -15.72 6.65 5.51
C ASN A 61 -15.58 5.13 5.69
N PRO A 62 -15.26 4.64 6.90
CA PRO A 62 -15.12 3.22 7.18
C PRO A 62 -16.44 2.45 7.24
N ASP A 63 -17.59 3.12 7.22
CA ASP A 63 -18.90 2.46 7.25
C ASP A 63 -19.23 1.70 5.96
N PHE A 64 -18.51 1.97 4.87
CA PHE A 64 -18.56 1.16 3.65
C PHE A 64 -18.01 -0.26 3.83
N LEU A 65 -17.15 -0.49 4.83
CA LEU A 65 -16.60 -1.82 5.12
C LEU A 65 -17.65 -2.69 5.78
N THR A 66 -18.14 -3.68 5.05
CA THR A 66 -19.16 -4.63 5.51
C THR A 66 -18.78 -6.06 5.15
N ILE A 67 -19.30 -7.00 5.95
CA ILE A 67 -19.22 -8.43 5.66
C ILE A 67 -20.35 -8.80 4.70
N GLU A 68 -20.01 -9.50 3.62
CA GLU A 68 -20.98 -10.02 2.65
C GLU A 68 -21.58 -11.36 3.11
N SER A 69 -20.73 -12.24 3.65
CA SER A 69 -21.17 -13.52 4.19
C SER A 69 -20.25 -14.03 5.30
N ASP A 70 -20.77 -14.96 6.12
CA ASP A 70 -20.00 -15.63 7.17
C ASP A 70 -19.07 -16.74 6.64
N THR A 71 -19.01 -16.94 5.33
CA THR A 71 -18.08 -17.87 4.70
C THR A 71 -16.65 -17.43 4.93
N ILE A 72 -15.82 -18.32 5.47
CA ILE A 72 -14.39 -18.04 5.66
C ILE A 72 -13.66 -18.29 4.35
N VAL A 73 -12.95 -17.28 3.89
CA VAL A 73 -12.20 -17.28 2.63
C VAL A 73 -10.76 -16.85 2.86
N ARG A 74 -9.89 -17.23 1.93
CA ARG A 74 -8.58 -16.62 1.76
C ARG A 74 -8.58 -15.89 0.42
N GLU A 75 -8.63 -14.58 0.48
CA GLU A 75 -8.72 -13.74 -0.71
C GLU A 75 -7.53 -12.80 -0.85
N SER A 76 -7.24 -12.49 -2.10
CA SER A 76 -6.31 -11.43 -2.51
C SER A 76 -7.04 -10.56 -3.52
N VAL A 77 -7.29 -9.30 -3.15
CA VAL A 77 -7.97 -8.31 -4.00
C VAL A 77 -7.15 -7.06 -4.13
N TYR A 78 -7.28 -6.36 -5.25
CA TYR A 78 -6.55 -5.11 -5.46
C TYR A 78 -7.34 -4.10 -6.29
N THR A 79 -6.95 -2.83 -6.16
CA THR A 79 -7.44 -1.74 -7.00
C THR A 79 -6.29 -0.83 -7.42
N HIS A 80 -6.39 -0.27 -8.62
CA HIS A 80 -5.53 0.80 -9.13
C HIS A 80 -6.23 2.18 -9.09
N LEU A 81 -7.43 2.26 -8.53
CA LEU A 81 -8.28 3.46 -8.52
C LEU A 81 -8.10 4.33 -7.26
N PHE A 82 -7.21 3.90 -6.35
CA PHE A 82 -6.96 4.64 -5.11
C PHE A 82 -6.34 6.01 -5.39
N LYS A 83 -6.85 7.01 -4.69
CA LYS A 83 -6.31 8.36 -4.62
C LYS A 83 -6.52 8.92 -3.22
N SER A 84 -5.51 9.59 -2.69
CA SER A 84 -5.59 10.46 -1.51
C SER A 84 -4.97 11.82 -1.82
N LEU A 85 -4.81 12.67 -0.82
CA LEU A 85 -4.15 13.95 -0.95
C LEU A 85 -2.94 14.03 -0.01
N CYS A 86 -1.88 14.66 -0.46
CA CYS A 86 -0.77 15.00 0.41
C CYS A 86 -1.25 16.00 1.47
N PRO A 87 -1.06 15.74 2.78
CA PRO A 87 -1.57 16.61 3.84
C PRO A 87 -0.88 17.97 3.88
N LEU A 88 0.30 18.11 3.26
CA LEU A 88 1.06 19.36 3.24
C LEU A 88 0.78 20.22 2.02
N THR A 89 0.63 19.60 0.84
CA THR A 89 0.56 20.31 -0.44
C THR A 89 -0.82 20.23 -1.11
N GLY A 90 -1.68 19.31 -0.66
CA GLY A 90 -2.96 19.02 -1.32
C GLY A 90 -2.83 18.34 -2.68
N GLN A 91 -1.61 17.97 -3.09
CA GLN A 91 -1.41 17.25 -4.35
C GLN A 91 -2.02 15.85 -4.29
N PRO A 92 -2.59 15.35 -5.41
CA PRO A 92 -3.07 13.98 -5.49
C PRO A 92 -1.94 12.96 -5.31
N ASP A 93 -2.18 11.98 -4.46
CA ASP A 93 -1.35 10.80 -4.25
C ASP A 93 -2.10 9.57 -4.75
N PHE A 94 -1.72 9.08 -5.93
CA PHE A 94 -2.28 7.87 -6.50
C PHE A 94 -1.54 6.63 -6.02
N ALA A 95 -2.28 5.55 -5.79
CA ALA A 95 -1.69 4.27 -5.41
C ALA A 95 -2.44 3.08 -6.01
N SER A 96 -1.75 1.95 -6.04
CA SER A 96 -2.36 0.64 -6.16
C SER A 96 -2.40 0.00 -4.78
N ILE A 97 -3.58 -0.43 -4.34
CA ILE A 97 -3.77 -1.06 -3.03
C ILE A 97 -4.02 -2.55 -3.22
N LEU A 98 -3.20 -3.37 -2.58
CA LEU A 98 -3.38 -4.82 -2.48
C LEU A 98 -3.82 -5.16 -1.06
N ILE A 99 -4.88 -5.94 -0.94
CA ILE A 99 -5.42 -6.44 0.33
C ILE A 99 -5.48 -7.97 0.23
N GLN A 100 -4.81 -8.63 1.16
CA GLN A 100 -4.83 -10.08 1.31
C GLN A 100 -5.35 -10.43 2.70
N TYR A 101 -6.37 -11.25 2.79
CA TYR A 101 -6.96 -11.59 4.08
C TYR A 101 -7.42 -13.05 4.17
N ASN A 102 -7.53 -13.52 5.41
CA ASN A 102 -8.20 -14.76 5.76
C ASN A 102 -9.27 -14.44 6.81
N GLY A 103 -10.52 -14.68 6.52
CA GLY A 103 -11.64 -14.33 7.37
C GLY A 103 -12.98 -14.44 6.65
N ARG A 104 -14.03 -13.86 7.23
CA ARG A 104 -15.34 -13.77 6.59
C ARG A 104 -15.26 -12.97 5.29
N THR A 105 -16.10 -13.35 4.33
CA THR A 105 -16.13 -12.66 3.02
C THR A 105 -16.48 -11.20 3.19
N ILE A 106 -15.57 -10.32 2.79
CA ILE A 106 -15.76 -8.85 2.80
C ILE A 106 -16.47 -8.44 1.51
N SER A 107 -17.46 -7.55 1.61
CA SER A 107 -18.13 -6.98 0.44
C SER A 107 -17.11 -6.27 -0.46
N GLN A 108 -16.94 -6.77 -1.69
CA GLN A 108 -15.98 -6.18 -2.64
C GLN A 108 -16.43 -4.78 -3.08
N GLU A 109 -17.73 -4.56 -3.27
CA GLU A 109 -18.28 -3.23 -3.56
C GLU A 109 -18.05 -2.27 -2.39
N GLY A 110 -18.34 -2.71 -1.17
CA GLY A 110 -18.09 -1.94 0.05
C GLY A 110 -16.62 -1.59 0.22
N LEU A 111 -15.73 -2.56 -0.02
CA LEU A 111 -14.29 -2.36 0.04
C LEU A 111 -13.81 -1.36 -1.01
N LEU A 112 -14.30 -1.44 -2.25
CA LEU A 112 -13.94 -0.47 -3.28
C LEU A 112 -14.46 0.93 -2.94
N LYS A 113 -15.72 1.05 -2.47
CA LYS A 113 -16.29 2.34 -2.00
C LYS A 113 -15.44 2.93 -0.89
N TYR A 114 -15.06 2.13 0.09
CA TYR A 114 -14.17 2.54 1.18
C TYR A 114 -12.85 3.10 0.65
N LEU A 115 -12.17 2.40 -0.26
CA LEU A 115 -10.91 2.86 -0.84
C LEU A 115 -11.06 4.13 -1.69
N ILE A 116 -12.19 4.28 -2.40
CA ILE A 116 -12.48 5.49 -3.19
C ILE A 116 -12.84 6.69 -2.29
N SER A 117 -13.39 6.45 -1.10
CA SER A 117 -13.73 7.53 -0.16
C SER A 117 -12.52 8.38 0.29
N TYR A 118 -11.30 7.88 0.09
CA TYR A 118 -10.08 8.63 0.40
C TYR A 118 -9.77 9.79 -0.56
N ARG A 119 -10.50 9.95 -1.66
CA ARG A 119 -10.13 10.87 -2.76
C ARG A 119 -9.95 12.33 -2.35
N GLU A 120 -10.61 12.77 -1.29
CA GLU A 120 -10.46 14.10 -0.71
C GLU A 120 -9.86 14.08 0.72
N HIS A 121 -9.34 12.94 1.14
CA HIS A 121 -8.69 12.76 2.43
C HIS A 121 -7.19 13.04 2.34
N GLY A 122 -6.68 13.95 3.20
CA GLY A 122 -5.27 14.32 3.28
C GLY A 122 -4.54 13.57 4.39
N GLU A 123 -3.66 12.64 4.02
CA GLU A 123 -2.87 11.87 4.97
C GLU A 123 -1.57 11.36 4.33
N PHE A 124 -0.52 11.12 5.12
CA PHE A 124 0.72 10.52 4.60
C PHE A 124 0.51 9.06 4.19
N ALA A 125 1.28 8.61 3.19
CA ALA A 125 1.17 7.28 2.60
C ALA A 125 1.23 6.15 3.65
N GLU A 126 2.11 6.28 4.64
CA GLU A 126 2.31 5.32 5.72
C GLU A 126 1.08 5.26 6.63
N GLN A 127 0.51 6.41 6.95
CA GLN A 127 -0.70 6.51 7.78
C GLN A 127 -1.92 5.97 7.03
N VAL A 128 -2.02 6.19 5.72
CA VAL A 128 -3.07 5.62 4.87
C VAL A 128 -3.04 4.09 4.94
N ALA A 129 -1.88 3.46 4.76
CA ALA A 129 -1.76 2.01 4.84
C ALA A 129 -2.15 1.46 6.22
N GLU A 130 -1.69 2.13 7.29
CA GLU A 130 -2.04 1.76 8.67
C GLU A 130 -3.54 1.92 8.93
N ARG A 131 -4.15 3.02 8.49
CA ARG A 131 -5.58 3.28 8.65
C ARG A 131 -6.43 2.24 7.93
N ILE A 132 -6.12 1.92 6.68
CA ILE A 132 -6.81 0.87 5.93
C ILE A 132 -6.73 -0.46 6.68
N PHE A 133 -5.55 -0.80 7.19
CA PHE A 133 -5.36 -2.03 7.97
C PHE A 133 -6.23 -2.03 9.24
N VAL A 134 -6.18 -0.96 10.02
CA VAL A 134 -6.93 -0.85 11.29
C VAL A 134 -8.43 -0.86 11.05
N ASP A 135 -8.92 -0.16 10.02
CA ASP A 135 -10.34 -0.12 9.69
C ASP A 135 -10.86 -1.49 9.27
N ILE A 136 -10.13 -2.23 8.41
CA ILE A 136 -10.52 -3.58 8.02
C ILE A 136 -10.49 -4.52 9.23
N MET A 137 -9.47 -4.44 10.09
CA MET A 137 -9.43 -5.23 11.33
C MET A 137 -10.63 -4.95 12.22
N ASN A 138 -10.97 -3.69 12.43
CA ASN A 138 -12.05 -3.30 13.32
C ASN A 138 -13.45 -3.62 12.77
N ARG A 139 -13.65 -3.47 11.46
CA ARG A 139 -14.98 -3.61 10.84
C ARG A 139 -15.26 -5.02 10.36
N CYS A 140 -14.24 -5.71 9.86
CA CYS A 140 -14.40 -7.03 9.25
C CYS A 140 -13.82 -8.18 10.10
N GLY A 141 -12.82 -7.90 10.96
CA GLY A 141 -12.24 -8.84 11.90
C GLY A 141 -11.61 -10.08 11.26
N PRO A 142 -10.78 -9.97 10.21
CA PRO A 142 -10.12 -11.12 9.64
C PRO A 142 -9.05 -11.68 10.59
N ASP A 143 -8.80 -13.00 10.52
CA ASP A 143 -7.74 -13.66 11.31
C ASP A 143 -6.34 -13.29 10.81
N ARG A 144 -6.19 -13.03 9.51
CA ARG A 144 -4.96 -12.57 8.86
C ARG A 144 -5.29 -11.44 7.91
N LEU A 145 -4.43 -10.44 7.89
CA LEU A 145 -4.57 -9.29 7.01
C LEU A 145 -3.19 -8.77 6.59
N THR A 146 -3.04 -8.49 5.33
CA THR A 146 -1.96 -7.69 4.76
C THR A 146 -2.57 -6.60 3.89
N VAL A 147 -2.18 -5.37 4.13
CA VAL A 147 -2.47 -4.20 3.30
C VAL A 147 -1.16 -3.69 2.75
N HIS A 148 -1.05 -3.58 1.44
CA HIS A 148 0.14 -3.05 0.79
C HIS A 148 -0.27 -1.95 -0.18
N ALA A 149 0.16 -0.73 0.09
CA ALA A 149 -0.06 0.43 -0.76
C ALA A 149 1.20 0.73 -1.59
N ARG A 150 1.03 0.92 -2.90
CA ARG A 150 2.10 1.23 -3.84
C ARG A 150 1.81 2.56 -4.48
N PHE A 151 2.39 3.61 -3.91
CA PHE A 151 2.18 4.97 -4.38
C PHE A 151 3.02 5.29 -5.62
N THR A 152 2.48 6.16 -6.46
CA THR A 152 3.25 6.73 -7.58
C THR A 152 4.41 7.56 -7.04
N ARG A 153 5.58 7.41 -7.69
CA ARG A 153 6.80 8.12 -7.28
C ARG A 153 6.67 9.62 -7.40
N ARG A 154 7.31 10.31 -6.48
CA ARG A 154 7.53 11.75 -6.56
C ARG A 154 9.02 12.04 -6.49
N GLY A 155 9.55 12.86 -7.42
CA GLY A 155 10.96 13.18 -7.47
C GLY A 155 11.90 11.97 -7.56
N GLY A 156 11.43 10.84 -8.10
CA GLY A 156 12.20 9.61 -8.23
C GLY A 156 12.17 8.70 -6.98
N ILE A 157 11.36 9.03 -5.96
CA ILE A 157 11.22 8.23 -4.73
C ILE A 157 9.85 7.56 -4.73
N ASP A 158 9.84 6.24 -4.59
CA ASP A 158 8.64 5.43 -4.34
C ASP A 158 8.47 5.22 -2.84
N ILE A 159 7.24 5.37 -2.34
CA ILE A 159 6.87 5.03 -0.96
C ILE A 159 5.84 3.91 -1.05
N ASN A 160 6.19 2.74 -0.52
CA ASN A 160 5.38 1.52 -0.62
C ASN A 160 5.09 0.94 0.77
N PRO A 161 4.31 1.63 1.61
CA PRO A 161 4.03 1.17 2.94
C PRO A 161 3.18 -0.10 2.92
N TYR A 162 3.45 -0.98 3.86
CA TYR A 162 2.60 -2.13 4.11
C TYR A 162 2.39 -2.35 5.60
N ARG A 163 1.27 -2.96 5.93
CA ARG A 163 0.94 -3.43 7.26
C ARG A 163 0.45 -4.86 7.18
N SER A 164 1.04 -5.77 7.96
CA SER A 164 0.73 -7.19 7.88
C SER A 164 0.80 -7.85 9.25
N LEU A 165 -0.09 -8.82 9.48
CA LEU A 165 0.05 -9.80 10.57
C LEU A 165 1.02 -10.93 10.18
N ASP A 166 1.41 -11.03 8.91
CA ASP A 166 2.31 -12.04 8.37
C ASP A 166 3.33 -11.37 7.43
N PRO A 167 4.44 -10.83 7.97
CA PRO A 167 5.39 -10.00 7.21
C PRO A 167 6.14 -10.75 6.11
N GLU A 168 6.18 -12.09 6.13
CA GLU A 168 6.86 -12.89 5.11
C GLU A 168 6.14 -12.88 3.75
N MET A 169 4.92 -12.40 3.69
CA MET A 169 4.08 -12.42 2.49
C MET A 169 4.21 -11.19 1.59
N VAL A 170 5.05 -10.23 1.96
CA VAL A 170 5.13 -8.96 1.21
C VAL A 170 6.19 -9.04 0.11
N SER A 171 5.74 -9.08 -1.15
CA SER A 171 6.60 -9.05 -2.33
C SER A 171 6.89 -7.61 -2.76
N ASP A 172 8.16 -7.30 -3.05
CA ASP A 172 8.57 -6.00 -3.58
C ASP A 172 8.46 -5.98 -5.12
N VAL A 173 7.23 -5.99 -5.62
CA VAL A 173 6.92 -5.92 -7.05
C VAL A 173 6.59 -4.48 -7.44
N ARG A 174 7.33 -3.93 -8.39
CA ARG A 174 6.98 -2.64 -9.00
C ARG A 174 5.84 -2.82 -9.99
N VAL A 175 4.79 -2.01 -9.87
CA VAL A 175 3.65 -2.04 -10.80
C VAL A 175 3.73 -0.89 -11.81
N TRP A 176 3.03 -1.02 -12.93
CA TRP A 176 3.11 -0.08 -14.05
C TRP A 176 2.68 1.36 -13.74
N ARG A 177 1.94 1.57 -12.66
CA ARG A 177 1.50 2.91 -12.20
C ARG A 177 2.49 3.63 -11.27
N GLN A 178 3.61 2.99 -10.94
CA GLN A 178 4.65 3.59 -10.10
C GLN A 178 5.71 4.38 -10.87
#